data_136842129c37baea81ac5087cc75d0d5
#
_entry.id   136842129c37baea81ac5087cc75d0d5
#
_cell.length_a   1.000
_cell.length_b   1.000
_cell.length_c   1.000
_cell.angle_alpha   90.00
_cell.angle_beta   90.00
_cell.angle_gamma   90.00
#
_symmetry.space_group_name_H-M   'P 1'
#
loop_
_entity.id
_entity.type
_entity.pdbx_description
1 polymer ?
#
loop_
_entity_poly.entity_id
_entity_poly.type
_entity_poly.pdbx_seq_one_letter_code
_entity_poly.pdbx_strand_id
1 'polypeptide(L)'
;MISTGFSILRDYKIMANPQKYEKVFRLINSPALKPFRRMTKGVFGMVFITAMTGAFVAGLDAGMIYNTFPKMGEGYMPPKSELMDPVFARREDKSDLWWRNILENPTTVQFDHRVFAIATFCAVFAVHMYSHRIRPVTPKAAYGWMSASMGLATLQVALGICTLLWIVPTDLGAAHQAGALALLTGMLMTVNNLKKPSVSNVVILRRYLEKAAKAAEKKKLE
;
A
#
# COMPACT_ATOMS: atom_id res chain seq x y z
N MET A 1 10.78 -11.02 -5.46
CA MET A 1 11.88 -10.52 -6.33
C MET A 1 12.14 -9.02 -6.19
N ILE A 2 11.18 -8.11 -6.43
CA ILE A 2 11.40 -6.63 -6.34
C ILE A 2 11.96 -6.19 -4.98
N SER A 3 11.38 -6.61 -3.86
CA SER A 3 11.84 -6.23 -2.51
C SER A 3 13.26 -6.73 -2.19
N THR A 4 13.61 -7.92 -2.66
CA THR A 4 14.95 -8.50 -2.47
C THR A 4 15.98 -7.76 -3.30
N GLY A 5 15.73 -7.54 -4.60
CA GLY A 5 16.60 -6.78 -5.49
C GLY A 5 16.83 -5.35 -4.99
N PHE A 6 15.76 -4.67 -4.54
CA PHE A 6 15.86 -3.33 -3.97
C PHE A 6 16.70 -3.30 -2.68
N SER A 7 16.57 -4.31 -1.81
CA SER A 7 17.38 -4.41 -0.60
C SER A 7 18.86 -4.61 -0.93
N ILE A 8 19.18 -5.49 -1.87
CA ILE A 8 20.56 -5.74 -2.33
C ILE A 8 21.17 -4.47 -2.93
N LEU A 9 20.45 -3.80 -3.84
CA LEU A 9 20.93 -2.56 -4.47
C LEU A 9 21.16 -1.45 -3.43
N ARG A 10 20.27 -1.31 -2.47
CA ARG A 10 20.43 -0.34 -1.38
C ARG A 10 21.65 -0.66 -0.52
N ASP A 11 21.80 -1.91 -0.14
CA ASP A 11 22.92 -2.37 0.69
C ASP A 11 24.25 -2.19 -0.05
N TYR A 12 24.30 -2.47 -1.35
CA TYR A 12 25.45 -2.15 -2.22
C TYR A 12 25.77 -0.64 -2.24
N LYS A 13 24.76 0.22 -2.43
CA LYS A 13 24.94 1.67 -2.42
C LYS A 13 25.45 2.20 -1.09
N ILE A 14 24.99 1.64 0.03
CA ILE A 14 25.47 1.99 1.39
C ILE A 14 26.96 1.63 1.51
N MET A 15 27.35 0.46 1.03
CA MET A 15 28.73 -0.01 1.09
C MET A 15 29.67 0.79 0.17
N ALA A 16 29.19 1.16 -1.02
CA ALA A 16 29.96 1.94 -1.98
C ALA A 16 30.23 3.39 -1.51
N ASN A 17 29.31 3.98 -0.73
CA ASN A 17 29.45 5.35 -0.24
C ASN A 17 28.86 5.52 1.18
N PRO A 18 29.55 5.02 2.22
CA PRO A 18 29.04 5.00 3.59
C PRO A 18 28.74 6.40 4.17
N GLN A 19 29.56 7.40 3.83
CA GLN A 19 29.40 8.79 4.32
C GLN A 19 28.06 9.39 3.88
N LYS A 20 27.69 9.20 2.62
CA LYS A 20 26.42 9.67 2.07
C LYS A 20 25.21 9.08 2.79
N TYR A 21 25.34 7.84 3.27
CA TYR A 21 24.24 7.11 3.89
C TYR A 21 24.23 7.17 5.43
N GLU A 22 25.22 7.80 6.07
CA GLU A 22 25.26 7.94 7.53
C GLU A 22 23.98 8.59 8.09
N LYS A 23 23.54 9.72 7.51
CA LYS A 23 22.31 10.40 7.91
C LYS A 23 21.08 9.51 7.75
N VAL A 24 20.97 8.80 6.61
CA VAL A 24 19.86 7.88 6.36
C VAL A 24 19.88 6.73 7.36
N PHE A 25 21.05 6.19 7.69
CA PHE A 25 21.21 5.13 8.66
C PHE A 25 20.78 5.55 10.08
N ARG A 26 21.17 6.74 10.51
CA ARG A 26 20.72 7.32 11.80
C ARG A 26 19.20 7.47 11.83
N LEU A 27 18.59 8.02 10.78
CA LEU A 27 17.14 8.18 10.66
C LEU A 27 16.42 6.83 10.70
N ILE A 28 16.86 5.85 9.91
CA ILE A 28 16.21 4.52 9.84
C ILE A 28 16.24 3.81 11.21
N ASN A 29 17.24 4.04 12.03
CA ASN A 29 17.33 3.44 13.36
C ASN A 29 16.54 4.21 14.43
N SER A 30 15.99 5.38 14.12
CA SER A 30 15.19 6.17 15.06
C SER A 30 13.99 5.39 15.59
N PRO A 31 13.77 5.34 16.92
CA PRO A 31 12.57 4.77 17.53
C PRO A 31 11.27 5.42 17.04
N ALA A 32 11.32 6.72 16.69
CA ALA A 32 10.18 7.48 16.19
C ALA A 32 9.60 6.93 14.87
N LEU A 33 10.40 6.19 14.09
CA LEU A 33 9.92 5.52 12.87
C LEU A 33 9.20 4.18 13.11
N LYS A 34 9.22 3.65 14.33
CA LYS A 34 8.60 2.34 14.62
C LYS A 34 7.08 2.31 14.33
N PRO A 35 6.29 3.29 14.78
CA PRO A 35 4.87 3.36 14.43
C PRO A 35 4.66 3.49 12.92
N PHE A 36 5.39 4.40 12.26
CA PHE A 36 5.28 4.61 10.81
C PHE A 36 5.54 3.33 10.00
N ARG A 37 6.57 2.57 10.36
CA ARG A 37 6.84 1.26 9.72
C ARG A 37 5.69 0.28 9.88
N ARG A 38 5.09 0.21 11.08
CA ARG A 38 3.97 -0.72 11.34
C ARG A 38 2.75 -0.32 10.53
N MET A 39 2.39 0.95 10.56
CA MET A 39 1.25 1.50 9.81
C MET A 39 1.43 1.31 8.31
N THR A 40 2.60 1.65 7.76
CA THR A 40 2.90 1.50 6.33
C THR A 40 2.80 0.03 5.87
N LYS A 41 3.25 -0.93 6.69
CA LYS A 41 3.09 -2.36 6.38
C LYS A 41 1.62 -2.80 6.40
N GLY A 42 0.86 -2.33 7.39
CA GLY A 42 -0.58 -2.61 7.47
C GLY A 42 -1.31 -2.07 6.25
N VAL A 43 -1.05 -0.81 5.88
CA VAL A 43 -1.66 -0.18 4.69
C VAL A 43 -1.22 -0.86 3.40
N PHE A 44 0.04 -1.30 3.28
CA PHE A 44 0.47 -2.13 2.14
C PHE A 44 -0.36 -3.41 2.02
N GLY A 45 -0.64 -4.08 3.14
CA GLY A 45 -1.53 -5.24 3.17
C GLY A 45 -2.97 -4.90 2.77
N MET A 46 -3.49 -3.77 3.23
CA MET A 46 -4.84 -3.29 2.83
C MET A 46 -4.91 -3.00 1.33
N VAL A 47 -3.91 -2.32 0.75
CA VAL A 47 -3.84 -2.06 -0.71
C VAL A 47 -3.82 -3.38 -1.49
N PHE A 48 -3.08 -4.38 -1.01
CA PHE A 48 -3.05 -5.70 -1.63
C PHE A 48 -4.42 -6.39 -1.58
N ILE A 49 -5.08 -6.41 -0.42
CA ILE A 49 -6.43 -6.99 -0.27
C ILE A 49 -7.43 -6.26 -1.16
N THR A 50 -7.39 -4.92 -1.20
CA THR A 50 -8.27 -4.12 -2.06
C THR A 50 -8.06 -4.44 -3.55
N ALA A 51 -6.81 -4.62 -3.98
CA ALA A 51 -6.52 -5.04 -5.35
C ALA A 51 -7.10 -6.45 -5.65
N MET A 52 -7.01 -7.38 -4.68
CA MET A 52 -7.61 -8.72 -4.81
C MET A 52 -9.13 -8.67 -4.90
N THR A 53 -9.81 -7.84 -4.05
CA THR A 53 -11.27 -7.67 -4.16
C THR A 53 -11.66 -7.05 -5.50
N GLY A 54 -10.84 -6.14 -6.06
CA GLY A 54 -11.04 -5.60 -7.41
C GLY A 54 -10.92 -6.65 -8.52
N ALA A 55 -10.05 -7.64 -8.34
CA ALA A 55 -9.94 -8.76 -9.27
C ALA A 55 -11.23 -9.62 -9.28
N PHE A 56 -11.88 -9.82 -8.13
CA PHE A 56 -13.19 -10.47 -8.06
C PHE A 56 -14.27 -9.64 -8.76
N VAL A 57 -14.27 -8.31 -8.58
CA VAL A 57 -15.20 -7.41 -9.31
C VAL A 57 -15.06 -7.58 -10.82
N ALA A 58 -13.83 -7.62 -11.33
CA ALA A 58 -13.57 -7.82 -12.76
C ALA A 58 -13.93 -9.23 -13.23
N GLY A 59 -13.64 -10.26 -12.42
CA GLY A 59 -13.92 -11.66 -12.79
C GLY A 59 -15.39 -12.04 -12.80
N LEU A 60 -16.24 -11.28 -12.10
CA LEU A 60 -17.70 -11.52 -12.02
C LEU A 60 -18.52 -10.46 -12.76
N ASP A 61 -17.87 -9.57 -13.54
CA ASP A 61 -18.52 -8.42 -14.16
C ASP A 61 -19.35 -7.58 -13.16
N ALA A 62 -18.97 -7.64 -11.89
CA ALA A 62 -19.69 -7.04 -10.77
C ALA A 62 -19.76 -5.50 -10.87
N GLY A 63 -18.86 -4.88 -11.64
CA GLY A 63 -18.89 -3.44 -11.92
C GLY A 63 -20.13 -2.97 -12.67
N MET A 64 -20.87 -3.89 -13.29
CA MET A 64 -22.07 -3.58 -14.07
C MET A 64 -23.38 -3.66 -13.26
N ILE A 65 -23.34 -4.12 -12.00
CA ILE A 65 -24.54 -4.31 -11.18
C ILE A 65 -25.09 -2.97 -10.67
N TYR A 66 -24.23 -2.15 -10.06
CA TYR A 66 -24.58 -0.82 -9.55
C TYR A 66 -23.65 0.24 -10.15
N ASN A 67 -24.15 1.01 -11.12
CA ASN A 67 -23.39 2.06 -11.81
C ASN A 67 -23.63 3.46 -11.22
N THR A 68 -23.96 3.54 -9.93
CA THR A 68 -24.15 4.79 -9.19
C THR A 68 -23.10 4.94 -8.10
N PHE A 69 -22.73 6.20 -7.78
CA PHE A 69 -21.80 6.52 -6.68
C PHE A 69 -22.20 7.88 -6.07
N PRO A 70 -22.16 8.07 -4.75
CA PRO A 70 -21.74 7.09 -3.71
C PRO A 70 -22.78 6.02 -3.36
N LYS A 71 -24.00 6.17 -3.83
CA LYS A 71 -25.10 5.22 -3.58
C LYS A 71 -24.91 3.92 -4.36
N MET A 72 -25.53 2.85 -3.87
CA MET A 72 -25.76 1.58 -4.57
C MET A 72 -27.28 1.35 -4.67
N GLY A 73 -27.87 1.78 -5.79
CA GLY A 73 -29.31 1.91 -5.92
C GLY A 73 -29.83 3.13 -5.12
N GLU A 74 -30.84 2.94 -4.33
CA GLU A 74 -31.44 4.02 -3.53
C GLU A 74 -30.67 4.35 -2.25
N GLY A 75 -29.94 3.36 -1.69
CA GLY A 75 -29.16 3.47 -0.48
C GLY A 75 -27.64 3.52 -0.68
N TYR A 76 -26.90 3.63 0.42
CA TYR A 76 -25.44 3.48 0.42
C TYR A 76 -24.98 2.01 0.49
N MET A 77 -25.91 1.13 0.83
CA MET A 77 -25.71 -0.31 0.93
C MET A 77 -26.87 -1.00 0.23
N PRO A 78 -26.61 -2.05 -0.56
CA PRO A 78 -27.67 -2.89 -1.12
C PRO A 78 -28.52 -3.55 -0.03
N PRO A 79 -29.77 -3.96 -0.36
CA PRO A 79 -30.61 -4.72 0.54
C PRO A 79 -29.90 -5.98 1.04
N LYS A 80 -30.13 -6.34 2.31
CA LYS A 80 -29.51 -7.56 2.90
C LYS A 80 -29.88 -8.83 2.15
N SER A 81 -31.06 -8.88 1.55
CA SER A 81 -31.52 -9.97 0.71
C SER A 81 -30.68 -10.15 -0.55
N GLU A 82 -30.14 -9.07 -1.11
CA GLU A 82 -29.23 -9.14 -2.25
C GLU A 82 -27.79 -9.48 -1.82
N LEU A 83 -27.34 -8.96 -0.66
CA LEU A 83 -25.99 -9.23 -0.15
C LEU A 83 -25.83 -10.68 0.33
N MET A 84 -26.91 -11.31 0.79
CA MET A 84 -26.93 -12.70 1.30
C MET A 84 -28.02 -13.48 0.59
N ASP A 85 -27.95 -13.51 -0.74
CA ASP A 85 -28.95 -14.19 -1.56
C ASP A 85 -28.77 -15.71 -1.45
N PRO A 86 -29.84 -16.41 -1.01
CA PRO A 86 -29.84 -17.87 -0.90
C PRO A 86 -29.56 -18.62 -2.21
N VAL A 87 -29.73 -17.99 -3.37
CA VAL A 87 -29.46 -18.59 -4.69
C VAL A 87 -28.01 -19.03 -4.87
N PHE A 88 -27.08 -18.38 -4.16
CA PHE A 88 -25.66 -18.72 -4.19
C PHE A 88 -25.31 -19.92 -3.29
N ALA A 89 -26.18 -20.32 -2.35
CA ALA A 89 -25.94 -21.52 -1.55
C ALA A 89 -26.12 -22.78 -2.38
N ARG A 90 -25.15 -23.70 -2.32
CA ARG A 90 -25.20 -25.00 -3.04
C ARG A 90 -25.48 -26.16 -2.12
N ARG A 91 -25.40 -25.95 -0.79
CA ARG A 91 -25.73 -26.96 0.21
C ARG A 91 -27.17 -26.78 0.68
N GLU A 92 -27.88 -27.85 0.90
CA GLU A 92 -29.25 -27.83 1.39
C GLU A 92 -29.39 -27.13 2.75
N ASP A 93 -28.41 -27.36 3.63
CA ASP A 93 -28.32 -26.73 4.96
C ASP A 93 -27.85 -25.26 4.93
N LYS A 94 -27.55 -24.70 3.73
CA LYS A 94 -27.04 -23.35 3.52
C LYS A 94 -25.80 -22.98 4.34
N SER A 95 -25.04 -23.97 4.81
CA SER A 95 -23.80 -23.75 5.58
C SER A 95 -22.71 -23.00 4.80
N ASP A 96 -22.84 -22.99 3.47
CA ASP A 96 -21.93 -22.29 2.54
C ASP A 96 -22.44 -20.90 2.12
N LEU A 97 -23.59 -20.45 2.58
CA LEU A 97 -24.25 -19.21 2.15
C LEU A 97 -23.34 -17.97 2.28
N TRP A 98 -22.68 -17.79 3.42
CA TRP A 98 -21.93 -16.58 3.70
C TRP A 98 -20.67 -16.45 2.82
N TRP A 99 -19.86 -17.51 2.71
CA TRP A 99 -18.61 -17.39 1.95
C TRP A 99 -18.84 -17.41 0.43
N ARG A 100 -19.92 -18.05 -0.04
CA ARG A 100 -20.30 -18.01 -1.44
C ARG A 100 -20.78 -16.62 -1.84
N ASN A 101 -21.61 -15.98 -1.03
CA ASN A 101 -22.01 -14.59 -1.31
C ASN A 101 -20.80 -13.67 -1.34
N ILE A 102 -19.84 -13.81 -0.42
CA ILE A 102 -18.61 -12.98 -0.42
C ILE A 102 -17.76 -13.19 -1.69
N LEU A 103 -17.75 -14.38 -2.28
CA LEU A 103 -16.85 -14.71 -3.38
C LEU A 103 -17.55 -14.85 -4.74
N GLU A 104 -18.83 -15.17 -4.79
CA GLU A 104 -19.55 -15.52 -6.01
C GLU A 104 -20.73 -14.58 -6.32
N ASN A 105 -21.22 -13.80 -5.34
CA ASN A 105 -22.32 -12.86 -5.55
C ASN A 105 -21.79 -11.51 -6.03
N PRO A 106 -22.08 -11.08 -7.28
CA PRO A 106 -21.56 -9.83 -7.83
C PRO A 106 -21.94 -8.60 -7.03
N THR A 107 -23.16 -8.55 -6.45
CA THR A 107 -23.61 -7.46 -5.59
C THR A 107 -22.73 -7.32 -4.35
N THR A 108 -22.49 -8.44 -3.65
CA THR A 108 -21.65 -8.47 -2.44
C THR A 108 -20.20 -8.15 -2.77
N VAL A 109 -19.67 -8.74 -3.83
CA VAL A 109 -18.28 -8.51 -4.27
C VAL A 109 -18.06 -7.03 -4.63
N GLN A 110 -19.01 -6.38 -5.31
CA GLN A 110 -18.91 -4.95 -5.61
C GLN A 110 -18.98 -4.10 -4.34
N PHE A 111 -19.91 -4.42 -3.44
CA PHE A 111 -20.06 -3.72 -2.17
C PHE A 111 -18.79 -3.84 -1.31
N ASP A 112 -18.26 -5.05 -1.14
CA ASP A 112 -17.05 -5.31 -0.38
C ASP A 112 -15.86 -4.55 -0.94
N HIS A 113 -15.70 -4.56 -2.27
CA HIS A 113 -14.63 -3.80 -2.93
C HIS A 113 -14.73 -2.30 -2.62
N ARG A 114 -15.92 -1.70 -2.67
CA ARG A 114 -16.13 -0.28 -2.35
C ARG A 114 -15.77 0.01 -0.88
N VAL A 115 -16.18 -0.85 0.05
CA VAL A 115 -15.86 -0.70 1.47
C VAL A 115 -14.34 -0.78 1.69
N PHE A 116 -13.69 -1.80 1.12
CA PHE A 116 -12.23 -1.93 1.21
C PHE A 116 -11.49 -0.76 0.55
N ALA A 117 -11.96 -0.27 -0.60
CA ALA A 117 -11.36 0.86 -1.30
C ALA A 117 -11.43 2.15 -0.47
N ILE A 118 -12.58 2.46 0.12
CA ILE A 118 -12.76 3.64 0.98
C ILE A 118 -11.88 3.52 2.23
N ALA A 119 -11.91 2.37 2.92
CA ALA A 119 -11.10 2.13 4.11
C ALA A 119 -9.60 2.24 3.81
N THR A 120 -9.15 1.69 2.68
CA THR A 120 -7.76 1.75 2.23
C THR A 120 -7.34 3.18 1.88
N PHE A 121 -8.18 3.94 1.18
CA PHE A 121 -7.91 5.36 0.89
C PHE A 121 -7.75 6.17 2.18
N CYS A 122 -8.67 6.02 3.15
CA CYS A 122 -8.58 6.68 4.45
C CYS A 122 -7.30 6.28 5.21
N ALA A 123 -6.91 5.01 5.14
CA ALA A 123 -5.69 4.52 5.78
C ALA A 123 -4.42 5.08 5.12
N VAL A 124 -4.35 5.14 3.78
CA VAL A 124 -3.25 5.77 3.03
C VAL A 124 -3.15 7.25 3.40
N PHE A 125 -4.29 7.96 3.42
CA PHE A 125 -4.36 9.37 3.81
C PHE A 125 -3.85 9.58 5.24
N ALA A 126 -4.32 8.81 6.21
CA ALA A 126 -3.91 8.91 7.61
C ALA A 126 -2.40 8.68 7.78
N VAL A 127 -1.84 7.66 7.10
CA VAL A 127 -0.39 7.37 7.14
C VAL A 127 0.41 8.45 6.43
N HIS A 128 -0.10 9.01 5.34
CA HIS A 128 0.52 10.15 4.67
C HIS A 128 0.57 11.37 5.58
N MET A 129 -0.54 11.75 6.24
CA MET A 129 -0.59 12.85 7.21
C MET A 129 0.36 12.62 8.39
N TYR A 130 0.43 11.39 8.90
CA TYR A 130 1.41 11.04 9.93
C TYR A 130 2.84 11.23 9.44
N SER A 131 3.14 10.86 8.19
CA SER A 131 4.48 11.05 7.59
C SER A 131 4.90 12.52 7.51
N HIS A 132 3.96 13.43 7.26
CA HIS A 132 4.20 14.88 7.33
C HIS A 132 4.62 15.32 8.73
N ARG A 133 3.92 14.85 9.76
CA ARG A 133 4.18 15.18 11.16
C ARG A 133 5.58 14.74 11.60
N ILE A 134 6.06 13.60 11.10
CA ILE A 134 7.39 13.06 11.45
C ILE A 134 8.43 13.29 10.34
N ARG A 135 8.19 14.21 9.40
CA ARG A 135 9.06 14.48 8.25
C ARG A 135 10.54 14.71 8.61
N PRO A 136 10.89 15.44 9.69
CA PRO A 136 12.30 15.67 10.05
C PRO A 136 13.09 14.39 10.33
N VAL A 137 12.41 13.34 10.83
CA VAL A 137 13.04 12.03 11.16
C VAL A 137 12.79 10.96 10.10
N THR A 138 12.05 11.28 9.04
CA THR A 138 11.72 10.34 7.96
C THR A 138 12.75 10.44 6.83
N PRO A 139 13.33 9.32 6.35
CA PRO A 139 14.19 9.33 5.17
C PRO A 139 13.47 9.94 3.96
N LYS A 140 14.15 10.86 3.24
CA LYS A 140 13.55 11.58 2.10
C LYS A 140 12.89 10.66 1.07
N ALA A 141 13.54 9.54 0.75
CA ALA A 141 13.00 8.56 -0.20
C ALA A 141 11.70 7.90 0.31
N ALA A 142 11.63 7.54 1.60
CA ALA A 142 10.43 6.97 2.20
C ALA A 142 9.26 7.97 2.19
N TYR A 143 9.55 9.24 2.51
CA TYR A 143 8.56 10.31 2.46
C TYR A 143 8.08 10.56 1.02
N GLY A 144 8.99 10.62 0.04
CA GLY A 144 8.65 10.83 -1.37
C GLY A 144 7.75 9.72 -1.93
N TRP A 145 8.07 8.46 -1.65
CA TRP A 145 7.23 7.32 -2.05
C TRP A 145 5.87 7.30 -1.34
N MET A 146 5.80 7.69 -0.07
CA MET A 146 4.51 7.83 0.63
C MET A 146 3.64 8.92 -0.01
N SER A 147 4.23 10.06 -0.38
CA SER A 147 3.52 11.15 -1.06
C SER A 147 3.06 10.74 -2.47
N ALA A 148 3.90 10.04 -3.22
CA ALA A 148 3.53 9.47 -4.52
C ALA A 148 2.38 8.45 -4.38
N SER A 149 2.42 7.59 -3.35
CA SER A 149 1.35 6.64 -3.06
C SER A 149 0.04 7.34 -2.72
N MET A 150 0.08 8.49 -2.04
CA MET A 150 -1.13 9.29 -1.78
C MET A 150 -1.72 9.83 -3.09
N GLY A 151 -0.89 10.38 -3.99
CA GLY A 151 -1.34 10.83 -5.31
C GLY A 151 -1.94 9.69 -6.13
N LEU A 152 -1.28 8.52 -6.14
CA LEU A 152 -1.80 7.33 -6.81
C LEU A 152 -3.12 6.84 -6.20
N ALA A 153 -3.28 6.86 -4.87
CA ALA A 153 -4.53 6.50 -4.22
C ALA A 153 -5.67 7.44 -4.59
N THR A 154 -5.41 8.74 -4.68
CA THR A 154 -6.40 9.72 -5.15
C THR A 154 -6.80 9.45 -6.60
N LEU A 155 -5.82 9.19 -7.47
CA LEU A 155 -6.07 8.80 -8.86
C LEU A 155 -6.90 7.51 -8.96
N GLN A 156 -6.61 6.52 -8.11
CA GLN A 156 -7.37 5.26 -8.06
C GLN A 156 -8.83 5.45 -7.70
N VAL A 157 -9.13 6.32 -6.72
CA VAL A 157 -10.52 6.66 -6.37
C VAL A 157 -11.21 7.32 -7.56
N ALA A 158 -10.57 8.28 -8.21
CA ALA A 158 -11.12 8.94 -9.39
C ALA A 158 -11.38 7.96 -10.54
N LEU A 159 -10.39 7.13 -10.89
CA LEU A 159 -10.52 6.11 -11.94
C LEU A 159 -11.62 5.09 -11.61
N GLY A 160 -11.71 4.63 -10.36
CA GLY A 160 -12.74 3.66 -9.95
C GLY A 160 -14.14 4.24 -10.07
N ILE A 161 -14.34 5.50 -9.63
CA ILE A 161 -15.64 6.20 -9.78
C ILE A 161 -15.97 6.40 -11.26
N CYS A 162 -15.05 6.88 -12.09
CA CYS A 162 -15.27 7.07 -13.52
C CYS A 162 -15.58 5.75 -14.23
N THR A 163 -14.81 4.69 -13.94
CA THR A 163 -15.06 3.34 -14.50
C THR A 163 -16.48 2.89 -14.20
N LEU A 164 -16.94 3.11 -12.97
CA LEU A 164 -18.28 2.71 -12.56
C LEU A 164 -19.38 3.54 -13.25
N LEU A 165 -19.28 4.88 -13.20
CA LEU A 165 -20.32 5.78 -13.74
C LEU A 165 -20.46 5.70 -15.27
N TRP A 166 -19.40 5.30 -15.98
CA TRP A 166 -19.43 5.12 -17.44
C TRP A 166 -19.66 3.66 -17.86
N ILE A 167 -20.21 2.84 -16.96
CA ILE A 167 -20.63 1.46 -17.25
C ILE A 167 -19.44 0.60 -17.73
N VAL A 168 -18.33 0.70 -16.97
CA VAL A 168 -17.13 -0.13 -17.09
C VAL A 168 -16.51 -0.16 -18.51
N PRO A 169 -16.14 1.01 -19.11
CA PRO A 169 -15.39 0.99 -20.36
C PRO A 169 -14.07 0.23 -20.18
N THR A 170 -13.69 -0.57 -21.15
CA THR A 170 -12.50 -1.43 -21.11
C THR A 170 -11.23 -0.65 -20.80
N ASP A 171 -11.06 0.52 -21.41
CA ASP A 171 -9.88 1.37 -21.23
C ASP A 171 -9.75 1.89 -19.81
N LEU A 172 -10.87 2.33 -19.22
CA LEU A 172 -10.90 2.80 -17.82
C LEU A 172 -10.70 1.66 -16.83
N GLY A 173 -11.29 0.49 -17.08
CA GLY A 173 -11.07 -0.71 -16.28
C GLY A 173 -9.60 -1.11 -16.29
N ALA A 174 -8.96 -1.14 -17.46
CA ALA A 174 -7.55 -1.43 -17.62
C ALA A 174 -6.66 -0.37 -16.93
N ALA A 175 -6.97 0.92 -17.08
CA ALA A 175 -6.25 2.00 -16.41
C ALA A 175 -6.37 1.91 -14.88
N HIS A 176 -7.55 1.60 -14.36
CA HIS A 176 -7.77 1.39 -12.93
C HIS A 176 -6.97 0.19 -12.40
N GLN A 177 -6.94 -0.93 -13.11
CA GLN A 177 -6.12 -2.10 -12.75
C GLN A 177 -4.61 -1.78 -12.77
N ALA A 178 -4.12 -1.12 -13.83
CA ALA A 178 -2.72 -0.72 -13.93
C ALA A 178 -2.32 0.25 -12.80
N GLY A 179 -3.19 1.21 -12.48
CA GLY A 179 -2.98 2.15 -11.39
C GLY A 179 -3.00 1.47 -10.02
N ALA A 180 -3.77 0.41 -9.81
CA ALA A 180 -3.74 -0.39 -8.58
C ALA A 180 -2.37 -1.07 -8.38
N LEU A 181 -1.77 -1.61 -9.45
CA LEU A 181 -0.41 -2.16 -9.42
C LEU A 181 0.64 -1.06 -9.16
N ALA A 182 0.46 0.14 -9.72
CA ALA A 182 1.33 1.27 -9.46
C ALA A 182 1.25 1.70 -7.98
N LEU A 183 0.05 1.79 -7.40
CA LEU A 183 -0.15 2.09 -5.98
C LEU A 183 0.48 1.03 -5.08
N LEU A 184 0.27 -0.25 -5.37
CA LEU A 184 0.88 -1.37 -4.65
C LEU A 184 2.40 -1.28 -4.70
N THR A 185 2.97 -0.96 -5.86
CA THR A 185 4.41 -0.76 -6.04
C THR A 185 4.91 0.44 -5.23
N GLY A 186 4.22 1.58 -5.24
CA GLY A 186 4.55 2.77 -4.46
C GLY A 186 4.58 2.49 -2.96
N MET A 187 3.59 1.76 -2.45
CA MET A 187 3.55 1.33 -1.05
C MET A 187 4.66 0.34 -0.72
N LEU A 188 4.97 -0.61 -1.61
CA LEU A 188 6.10 -1.53 -1.46
C LEU A 188 7.44 -0.77 -1.39
N MET A 189 7.62 0.25 -2.24
CA MET A 189 8.80 1.10 -2.21
C MET A 189 8.90 1.91 -0.92
N THR A 190 7.77 2.39 -0.38
CA THR A 190 7.72 3.05 0.92
C THR A 190 8.20 2.09 2.03
N VAL A 191 7.64 0.87 2.08
CA VAL A 191 8.05 -0.17 3.05
C VAL A 191 9.54 -0.49 2.93
N ASN A 192 10.05 -0.66 1.71
CA ASN A 192 11.46 -0.99 1.48
C ASN A 192 12.42 0.13 1.93
N ASN A 193 12.05 1.40 1.72
CA ASN A 193 12.84 2.54 2.16
C ASN A 193 12.82 2.75 3.69
N LEU A 194 11.87 2.12 4.39
CA LEU A 194 11.79 2.10 5.85
C LEU A 194 12.44 0.85 6.47
N LYS A 195 12.81 -0.16 5.66
CA LYS A 195 13.42 -1.41 6.16
C LYS A 195 14.80 -1.13 6.74
N LYS A 196 15.10 -1.72 7.91
CA LYS A 196 16.44 -1.66 8.49
C LYS A 196 17.43 -2.41 7.59
N PRO A 197 18.69 -1.95 7.49
CA PRO A 197 19.76 -2.71 6.85
C PRO A 197 20.01 -4.05 7.56
N SER A 198 20.65 -4.99 6.88
CA SER A 198 21.06 -6.26 7.50
C SER A 198 22.05 -6.02 8.65
N VAL A 199 22.09 -6.94 9.60
CA VAL A 199 22.97 -6.82 10.77
C VAL A 199 24.45 -6.70 10.35
N SER A 200 24.88 -7.49 9.35
CA SER A 200 26.24 -7.43 8.79
C SER A 200 26.58 -6.05 8.25
N ASN A 201 25.69 -5.42 7.51
CA ASN A 201 25.89 -4.08 6.94
C ASN A 201 25.92 -2.99 8.02
N VAL A 202 25.16 -3.18 9.11
CA VAL A 202 25.22 -2.29 10.28
C VAL A 202 26.59 -2.34 10.94
N VAL A 203 27.17 -3.53 11.12
CA VAL A 203 28.49 -3.70 11.73
C VAL A 203 29.59 -3.07 10.88
N ILE A 204 29.57 -3.31 9.57
CA ILE A 204 30.55 -2.74 8.64
C ILE A 204 30.47 -1.21 8.62
N LEU A 205 29.27 -0.65 8.54
CA LEU A 205 29.05 0.79 8.55
C LEU A 205 29.55 1.43 9.86
N ARG A 206 29.28 0.82 11.01
CA ARG A 206 29.79 1.29 12.30
C ARG A 206 31.31 1.35 12.33
N ARG A 207 31.99 0.26 11.95
CA ARG A 207 33.46 0.21 11.88
C ARG A 207 34.04 1.28 10.96
N TYR A 208 33.37 1.53 9.83
CA TYR A 208 33.76 2.60 8.91
C TYR A 208 33.66 3.98 9.58
N LEU A 209 32.53 4.27 10.21
CA LEU A 209 32.29 5.57 10.88
C LEU A 209 33.26 5.80 12.06
N GLU A 210 33.57 4.75 12.82
CA GLU A 210 34.57 4.83 13.91
C GLU A 210 35.98 5.16 13.36
N LYS A 211 36.38 4.50 12.26
CA LYS A 211 37.67 4.80 11.59
C LYS A 211 37.72 6.25 11.06
N ALA A 212 36.63 6.69 10.43
CA ALA A 212 36.52 8.05 9.89
C ALA A 212 36.57 9.12 11.02
N ALA A 213 35.92 8.85 12.16
CA ALA A 213 35.95 9.74 13.31
C ALA A 213 37.35 9.85 13.91
N LYS A 214 38.07 8.74 14.11
CA LYS A 214 39.46 8.71 14.59
C LYS A 214 40.41 9.44 13.65
N ALA A 215 40.24 9.29 12.35
CA ALA A 215 41.06 9.99 11.34
C ALA A 215 40.82 11.52 11.36
N ALA A 216 39.56 11.93 11.58
CA ALA A 216 39.21 13.36 11.67
C ALA A 216 39.74 13.99 12.98
N GLU A 217 39.76 13.24 14.09
CA GLU A 217 40.31 13.68 15.36
C GLU A 217 41.84 13.87 15.27
N LYS A 218 42.53 12.92 14.65
CA LYS A 218 44.01 13.02 14.42
C LYS A 218 44.37 14.24 13.59
N LYS A 219 43.58 14.58 12.53
CA LYS A 219 43.79 15.77 11.70
C LYS A 219 43.56 17.10 12.42
N LYS A 220 42.87 17.13 13.55
CA LYS A 220 42.64 18.35 14.35
C LYS A 220 43.76 18.57 15.39
N LEU A 221 44.56 17.57 15.66
CA LEU A 221 45.68 17.59 16.61
C LEU A 221 47.04 17.88 15.95
N GLU A 222 47.08 17.78 14.62
CA GLU A 222 48.20 18.19 13.75
C GLU A 222 47.95 19.64 13.22
#